data_d7c4b02df4e1774b54383b2c306de9bc
#
_entry.id   d7c4b02df4e1774b54383b2c306de9bc
#
_cell.length_a   1.000
_cell.length_b   1.000
_cell.length_c   1.000
_cell.angle_alpha   90.00
_cell.angle_beta   90.00
_cell.angle_gamma   90.00
#
_symmetry.space_group_name_H-M   'P 1'
#
loop_
_entity.id
_entity.type
_entity.pdbx_description
1 polymer ?
#
loop_
_entity_poly.entity_id
_entity_poly.type
_entity_poly.pdbx_seq_one_letter_code
_entity_poly.pdbx_strand_id
1 'polypeptide(L)'
;SRILYVTGLKDYVMIYLEGEVRPLITHVTMKAMEEMLSTGRFMRVHRSYIVALDKIRSVDRNNCVYIGKEIIHVTDAYKEAFNAYLKAAQPS
;
A
#
# COMPACT_ATOMS: atom_id res chain seq x y z
N SER A 1 0.66 13.94 -0.84
CA SER A 1 1.72 13.03 -0.40
C SER A 1 2.41 12.38 -1.58
N ARG A 2 3.70 12.19 -1.47
CA ARG A 2 4.50 11.54 -2.51
C ARG A 2 4.72 10.07 -2.26
N ILE A 3 4.18 9.53 -1.20
CA ILE A 3 4.37 8.11 -0.87
C ILE A 3 3.59 7.24 -1.83
N LEU A 4 4.26 6.27 -2.44
CA LEU A 4 3.62 5.27 -3.29
C LEU A 4 3.18 4.07 -2.45
N TYR A 5 4.13 3.45 -1.77
CA TYR A 5 3.85 2.31 -0.93
C TYR A 5 4.96 2.15 0.09
N VAL A 6 4.67 1.35 1.12
CA VAL A 6 5.61 1.03 2.18
C VAL A 6 5.73 -0.47 2.27
N THR A 7 6.94 -0.99 2.40
CA THR A 7 7.16 -2.42 2.59
C THR A 7 7.97 -2.64 3.87
N GLY A 8 7.67 -3.73 4.57
CA GLY A 8 8.29 -4.02 5.87
C GLY A 8 9.32 -5.12 5.80
N LEU A 9 10.38 -4.94 6.55
CA LEU A 9 11.45 -5.91 6.74
C LEU A 9 11.78 -5.97 8.22
N LYS A 10 11.19 -6.91 8.94
CA LYS A 10 11.43 -7.06 10.37
C LYS A 10 11.24 -5.74 11.13
N ASP A 11 12.35 -5.13 11.56
CA ASP A 11 12.33 -3.94 12.40
C ASP A 11 12.40 -2.63 11.60
N TYR A 12 12.34 -2.75 10.27
CA TYR A 12 12.45 -1.58 9.39
C TYR A 12 11.28 -1.54 8.44
N VAL A 13 10.97 -0.34 7.97
CA VAL A 13 10.08 -0.17 6.83
C VAL A 13 10.82 0.63 5.77
N MET A 14 10.52 0.34 4.52
CA MET A 14 11.05 1.07 3.38
C MET A 14 9.90 1.84 2.75
N ILE A 15 10.05 3.15 2.67
CA ILE A 15 9.02 4.04 2.15
C ILE A 15 9.44 4.44 0.74
N TYR A 16 8.65 4.04 -0.25
CA TYR A 16 8.93 4.34 -1.65
C TYR A 16 8.18 5.58 -2.06
N LEU A 17 8.93 6.58 -2.52
CA LEU A 17 8.40 7.88 -2.88
C LEU A 17 8.37 8.05 -4.38
N GLU A 18 7.36 8.74 -4.86
CA GLU A 18 7.20 9.10 -6.26
C GLU A 18 8.41 9.89 -6.73
N GLY A 19 9.01 9.47 -7.85
CA GLY A 19 10.15 10.16 -8.42
C GLY A 19 11.49 9.86 -7.78
N GLU A 20 11.52 9.04 -6.73
CA GLU A 20 12.78 8.69 -6.06
C GLU A 20 13.18 7.26 -6.42
N VAL A 21 14.47 7.07 -6.69
CA VAL A 21 14.99 5.75 -7.03
C VAL A 21 15.13 4.87 -5.80
N ARG A 22 15.54 5.47 -4.68
CA ARG A 22 15.79 4.73 -3.45
C ARG A 22 14.72 5.01 -2.41
N PRO A 23 14.31 3.99 -1.64
CA PRO A 23 13.35 4.22 -0.56
C PRO A 23 14.00 4.92 0.63
N LEU A 24 13.15 5.53 1.45
CA LEU A 24 13.56 5.96 2.78
C LEU A 24 13.45 4.77 3.71
N ILE A 25 14.46 4.54 4.52
CA ILE A 25 14.47 3.42 5.46
C ILE A 25 14.26 3.98 6.86
N THR A 26 13.25 3.47 7.55
CA THR A 26 12.89 3.96 8.87
C THR A 26 12.77 2.78 9.84
N HIS A 27 13.29 2.96 11.03
CA HIS A 27 13.31 1.90 12.04
C HIS A 27 12.02 1.91 12.86
N VAL A 28 10.94 1.46 12.25
CA VAL A 28 9.62 1.33 12.89
C VAL A 28 8.98 0.03 12.42
N THR A 29 7.96 -0.42 13.13
CA THR A 29 7.22 -1.63 12.73
C THR A 29 6.16 -1.28 11.69
N MET A 30 5.69 -2.30 10.97
CA MET A 30 4.58 -2.11 10.03
C MET A 30 3.33 -1.63 10.75
N LYS A 31 3.07 -2.14 11.95
CA LYS A 31 1.91 -1.71 12.72
C LYS A 31 1.99 -0.24 13.08
N ALA A 32 3.16 0.21 13.52
CA ALA A 32 3.36 1.62 13.85
C ALA A 32 3.19 2.49 12.61
N MET A 33 3.74 2.04 11.47
CA MET A 33 3.60 2.78 10.22
C MET A 33 2.14 2.84 9.79
N GLU A 34 1.42 1.75 9.92
CA GLU A 34 0.00 1.71 9.57
C GLU A 34 -0.79 2.74 10.39
N GLU A 35 -0.47 2.85 11.68
CA GLU A 35 -1.12 3.83 12.54
C GLU A 35 -0.75 5.26 12.15
N MET A 36 0.50 5.49 11.78
CA MET A 36 0.95 6.80 11.33
C MET A 36 0.29 7.23 10.02
N LEU A 37 -0.08 6.27 9.19
CA LEU A 37 -0.69 6.54 7.88
C LEU A 37 -2.20 6.31 7.88
N SER A 38 -2.85 6.37 9.03
CA SER A 38 -4.28 6.08 9.17
C SER A 38 -5.14 7.29 8.79
N THR A 39 -4.97 7.78 7.56
CA THR A 39 -5.68 8.96 7.06
C THR A 39 -6.80 8.64 6.08
N GLY A 40 -7.02 7.37 5.79
CA GLY A 40 -7.95 6.95 4.75
C GLY A 40 -7.37 6.96 3.36
N ARG A 41 -6.14 7.47 3.20
CA ARG A 41 -5.46 7.49 1.90
C ARG A 41 -4.56 6.28 1.67
N PHE A 42 -4.33 5.51 2.71
CA PHE A 42 -3.44 4.36 2.67
C PHE A 42 -4.19 3.14 3.15
N MET A 43 -3.79 1.98 2.64
CA MET A 43 -4.41 0.73 3.08
C MET A 43 -3.35 -0.37 3.10
N ARG A 44 -3.34 -1.12 4.19
CA ARG A 44 -2.50 -2.31 4.26
C ARG A 44 -3.18 -3.39 3.43
N VAL A 45 -2.43 -3.98 2.51
CA VAL A 45 -2.97 -4.98 1.57
C VAL A 45 -2.25 -6.31 1.65
N HIS A 46 -1.23 -6.36 2.48
CA HIS A 46 -0.37 -7.51 2.67
C HIS A 46 0.32 -7.32 4.00
N ARG A 47 0.72 -8.41 4.66
CA ARG A 47 1.40 -8.27 5.96
C ARG A 47 2.62 -7.36 5.88
N SER A 48 3.22 -7.27 4.71
CA SER A 48 4.44 -6.48 4.49
C SER A 48 4.26 -5.30 3.56
N TYR A 49 3.03 -4.91 3.20
CA TYR A 49 2.81 -3.80 2.27
C TYR A 49 1.64 -2.91 2.68
N ILE A 50 1.88 -1.60 2.61
CA ILE A 50 0.84 -0.57 2.72
C ILE A 50 0.91 0.25 1.44
N VAL A 51 -0.21 0.48 0.77
CA VAL A 51 -0.24 1.21 -0.49
C VAL A 51 -0.97 2.54 -0.34
N ALA A 52 -0.52 3.54 -1.11
CA ALA A 52 -1.23 4.80 -1.23
C ALA A 52 -2.35 4.60 -2.25
N LEU A 53 -3.58 4.65 -1.79
CA LEU A 53 -4.74 4.31 -2.62
C LEU A 53 -4.87 5.19 -3.86
N ASP A 54 -4.54 6.49 -3.74
CA ASP A 54 -4.63 7.41 -4.86
C ASP A 54 -3.46 7.29 -5.84
N LYS A 55 -2.48 6.45 -5.57
CA LYS A 55 -1.35 6.23 -6.45
C LYS A 55 -1.42 4.89 -7.18
N ILE A 56 -2.44 4.11 -6.93
CA ILE A 56 -2.64 2.83 -7.61
C ILE A 56 -2.98 3.10 -9.08
N ARG A 57 -2.21 2.49 -10.00
CA ARG A 57 -2.45 2.67 -11.43
C ARG A 57 -3.54 1.72 -11.94
N SER A 58 -3.53 0.50 -11.45
CA SER A 58 -4.54 -0.49 -11.86
C SER A 58 -4.55 -1.65 -10.88
N VAL A 59 -5.62 -2.43 -10.94
CA VAL A 59 -5.78 -3.65 -10.16
C VAL A 59 -6.28 -4.71 -11.13
N ASP A 60 -5.63 -5.88 -11.15
CA ASP A 60 -6.06 -6.93 -12.05
C ASP A 60 -7.05 -7.87 -11.35
N ARG A 61 -7.57 -8.82 -12.12
CA ARG A 61 -8.60 -9.74 -11.60
C ARG A 61 -8.08 -10.71 -10.54
N ASN A 62 -6.76 -10.79 -10.38
CA ASN A 62 -6.14 -11.65 -9.37
C ASN A 62 -5.82 -10.87 -8.11
N ASN A 63 -6.38 -9.67 -7.96
CA ASN A 63 -6.15 -8.79 -6.82
C ASN A 63 -4.68 -8.40 -6.67
N CYS A 64 -4.02 -8.14 -7.80
CA CYS A 64 -2.69 -7.57 -7.80
C CYS A 64 -2.77 -6.08 -8.09
N VAL A 65 -2.13 -5.29 -7.26
CA VAL A 65 -2.12 -3.83 -7.34
C VAL A 65 -0.86 -3.41 -8.08
N TYR A 66 -1.02 -2.58 -9.11
CA TYR A 66 0.08 -2.02 -9.89
C TYR A 66 0.32 -0.60 -9.43
N ILE A 67 1.46 -0.37 -8.81
CA ILE A 67 1.78 0.92 -8.23
C ILE A 67 3.28 1.17 -8.39
N GLY A 68 3.65 2.33 -8.95
CA GLY A 68 5.03 2.60 -9.31
C GLY A 68 5.55 1.51 -10.23
N LYS A 69 6.66 0.90 -9.87
CA LYS A 69 7.25 -0.21 -10.62
C LYS A 69 6.95 -1.56 -9.96
N GLU A 70 6.10 -1.57 -8.96
CA GLU A 70 5.84 -2.77 -8.17
C GLU A 70 4.46 -3.35 -8.48
N ILE A 71 4.36 -4.66 -8.33
CA ILE A 71 3.10 -5.38 -8.40
C ILE A 71 2.92 -6.04 -7.05
N ILE A 72 1.87 -5.65 -6.33
CA ILE A 72 1.65 -6.09 -4.96
C ILE A 72 0.37 -6.90 -4.88
N HIS A 73 0.49 -8.14 -4.44
CA HIS A 73 -0.67 -9.02 -4.30
C HIS A 73 -1.41 -8.72 -3.00
N VAL A 74 -2.71 -8.47 -3.10
CA VAL A 74 -3.57 -8.29 -1.93
C VAL A 74 -3.88 -9.68 -1.39
N THR A 75 -3.41 -9.98 -0.19
CA THR A 75 -3.58 -11.31 0.38
C THR A 75 -4.94 -11.48 1.03
N ASP A 76 -5.31 -12.72 1.31
CA ASP A 76 -6.67 -13.07 1.75
C ASP A 76 -7.14 -12.29 2.96
N ALA A 77 -6.26 -12.05 3.91
CA ALA A 77 -6.63 -11.32 5.12
C ALA A 77 -7.07 -9.88 4.84
N TYR A 78 -6.68 -9.34 3.69
CA TYR A 78 -6.92 -7.93 3.36
C TYR A 78 -7.88 -7.75 2.18
N LYS A 79 -8.30 -8.84 1.54
CA LYS A 79 -9.13 -8.75 0.33
C LYS A 79 -10.49 -8.11 0.56
N GLU A 80 -11.13 -8.44 1.67
CA GLU A 80 -12.48 -7.93 1.93
C GLU A 80 -12.48 -6.42 2.03
N ALA A 81 -11.56 -5.86 2.83
CA ALA A 81 -11.47 -4.42 3.00
C ALA A 81 -11.08 -3.73 1.69
N PHE A 82 -10.14 -4.33 0.95
CA PHE A 82 -9.69 -3.75 -0.30
C PHE A 82 -10.79 -3.77 -1.36
N ASN A 83 -11.52 -4.87 -1.47
CA ASN A 83 -12.62 -4.96 -2.43
C ASN A 83 -13.76 -4.01 -2.07
N ALA A 84 -14.02 -3.80 -0.79
CA ALA A 84 -15.01 -2.82 -0.34
C ALA A 84 -14.60 -1.41 -0.76
N TYR A 85 -13.30 -1.10 -0.65
CA TYR A 85 -12.79 0.19 -1.11
C TYR A 85 -12.98 0.35 -2.63
N LEU A 86 -12.61 -0.67 -3.41
CA LEU A 86 -12.75 -0.61 -4.86
C LEU A 86 -14.20 -0.39 -5.28
N LYS A 87 -15.12 -1.10 -4.63
CA LYS A 87 -16.54 -0.98 -4.94
C LYS A 87 -17.05 0.42 -4.63
N ALA A 88 -16.66 0.97 -3.50
CA ALA A 88 -17.07 2.31 -3.10
C ALA A 88 -16.48 3.40 -3.99
N ALA A 89 -15.31 3.16 -4.56
CA ALA A 89 -14.63 4.13 -5.42
C ALA A 89 -15.15 4.15 -6.85
N GLN A 90 -15.96 3.15 -7.26
CA GLN A 90 -16.48 3.10 -8.62
C GLN A 90 -17.62 4.10 -8.79
N PRO A 91 -17.66 4.80 -9.92
CA PRO A 91 -18.79 5.67 -10.21
C PRO A 91 -20.05 4.82 -10.41
N SER A 92 -21.18 5.34 -9.96
CA SER A 92 -22.48 4.68 -10.09
C SER A 92 -22.96 4.68 -11.54
#